data_064b5fc63f6d14051011bf9b1ab74cf3
#
_entry.id   064b5fc63f6d14051011bf9b1ab74cf3
#
_cell.length_a   1.000
_cell.length_b   1.000
_cell.length_c   1.000
_cell.angle_alpha   90.00
_cell.angle_beta   90.00
_cell.angle_gamma   90.00
#
_symmetry.space_group_name_H-M   'P 1'
#
loop_
_entity.id
_entity.type
_entity.pdbx_description
1 polymer ?
#
loop_
_entity_poly.entity_id
_entity_poly.type
_entity_poly.pdbx_seq_one_letter_code
_entity_poly.pdbx_strand_id
1 'polypeptide(L)'
;MQMKKSRPHAEPQKTDAPRDESCLFCKIIAREVEAKIVFEDEISMAFLDVRPLFPGHVLLVPKAHYPTLLDLPADLIGPFFTNTQKLARKVQDGMKAEGSFVAINNVVSQNVPHLHVHIVPRKRKDGLRGFFWPRRPYQEEEMVATHEALSAPPKPE
;
A
#
# COMPACT_ATOMS: atom_id res chain seq x y z
N MET A 1 44.83 -9.68 6.38
CA MET A 1 43.60 -10.43 6.07
C MET A 1 42.58 -10.14 7.18
N GLN A 2 41.72 -9.14 7.00
CA GLN A 2 40.78 -8.71 8.04
C GLN A 2 39.43 -9.41 7.79
N MET A 3 39.02 -10.24 8.75
CA MET A 3 37.72 -10.92 8.78
C MET A 3 36.60 -9.90 8.97
N LYS A 4 35.70 -9.76 8.01
CA LYS A 4 34.44 -9.02 8.15
C LYS A 4 33.57 -9.72 9.19
N LYS A 5 33.35 -9.06 10.34
CA LYS A 5 32.36 -9.49 11.34
C LYS A 5 30.96 -9.37 10.72
N SER A 6 30.26 -10.49 10.59
CA SER A 6 28.83 -10.55 10.27
C SER A 6 28.04 -9.86 11.38
N ARG A 7 27.13 -8.95 10.99
CA ARG A 7 26.17 -8.33 11.89
C ARG A 7 25.20 -9.41 12.40
N PRO A 8 24.88 -9.43 13.70
CA PRO A 8 23.89 -10.36 14.22
C PRO A 8 22.51 -10.04 13.61
N HIS A 9 21.79 -11.08 13.20
CA HIS A 9 20.39 -10.99 12.85
C HIS A 9 19.61 -10.55 14.09
N ALA A 10 18.90 -9.41 14.00
CA ALA A 10 17.98 -9.00 15.04
C ALA A 10 16.85 -10.04 15.15
N GLU A 11 16.64 -10.57 16.35
CA GLU A 11 15.52 -11.45 16.64
C GLU A 11 14.18 -10.71 16.36
N PRO A 12 13.16 -11.41 15.84
CA PRO A 12 11.87 -10.79 15.59
C PRO A 12 11.23 -10.38 16.93
N GLN A 13 11.06 -9.09 17.13
CA GLN A 13 10.30 -8.56 18.27
C GLN A 13 8.84 -9.03 18.12
N LYS A 14 8.34 -9.78 19.12
CA LYS A 14 6.92 -10.09 19.27
C LYS A 14 6.18 -8.77 19.52
N THR A 15 5.55 -8.23 18.49
CA THR A 15 4.60 -7.13 18.62
C THR A 15 3.22 -7.73 18.92
N ASP A 16 2.51 -7.19 19.92
CA ASP A 16 1.11 -7.53 20.22
C ASP A 16 0.13 -7.02 19.12
N ALA A 17 0.66 -6.61 17.99
CA ALA A 17 -0.11 -6.12 16.85
C ALA A 17 -0.94 -7.24 16.22
N PRO A 18 -2.18 -6.96 15.77
CA PRO A 18 -3.01 -7.94 15.09
C PRO A 18 -2.25 -8.63 13.96
N ARG A 19 -2.32 -9.96 13.93
CA ARG A 19 -1.70 -10.81 12.91
C ARG A 19 -2.68 -11.87 12.44
N ASP A 20 -2.69 -12.14 11.14
CA ASP A 20 -3.37 -13.28 10.55
C ASP A 20 -2.34 -14.26 10.00
N GLU A 21 -2.29 -15.48 10.56
CA GLU A 21 -1.32 -16.52 10.17
C GLU A 21 -1.54 -17.05 8.76
N SER A 22 -2.74 -16.91 8.21
CA SER A 22 -3.05 -17.26 6.81
C SER A 22 -2.61 -16.20 5.82
N CYS A 23 -2.43 -14.96 6.27
CA CYS A 23 -2.12 -13.81 5.42
C CYS A 23 -0.68 -13.84 4.90
N LEU A 24 -0.54 -13.77 3.56
CA LEU A 24 0.77 -13.72 2.91
C LEU A 24 1.63 -12.54 3.39
N PHE A 25 1.05 -11.35 3.56
CA PHE A 25 1.81 -10.17 3.97
C PHE A 25 2.23 -10.25 5.44
N CYS A 26 1.41 -10.82 6.31
CA CYS A 26 1.83 -11.13 7.68
C CYS A 26 3.03 -12.08 7.73
N LYS A 27 3.07 -13.08 6.84
CA LYS A 27 4.21 -14.01 6.71
C LYS A 27 5.46 -13.30 6.19
N ILE A 28 5.33 -12.37 5.24
CA ILE A 28 6.45 -11.55 4.76
C ILE A 28 7.00 -10.67 5.89
N ILE A 29 6.12 -10.00 6.64
CA ILE A 29 6.48 -9.16 7.77
C ILE A 29 7.23 -9.98 8.84
N ALA A 30 6.78 -11.21 9.11
CA ALA A 30 7.43 -12.13 10.03
C ALA A 30 8.70 -12.80 9.46
N ARG A 31 9.09 -12.52 8.22
CA ARG A 31 10.23 -13.14 7.51
C ARG A 31 10.07 -14.65 7.26
N GLU A 32 8.85 -15.16 7.32
CA GLU A 32 8.51 -16.55 6.98
C GLU A 32 8.45 -16.77 5.46
N VAL A 33 8.16 -15.71 4.72
CA VAL A 33 8.18 -15.69 3.24
C VAL A 33 9.14 -14.59 2.79
N GLU A 34 10.01 -14.93 1.84
CA GLU A 34 10.99 -13.98 1.29
C GLU A 34 10.30 -12.93 0.43
N ALA A 35 10.72 -11.67 0.61
CA ALA A 35 10.35 -10.56 -0.26
C ALA A 35 11.52 -9.57 -0.41
N LYS A 36 11.53 -8.80 -1.49
CA LYS A 36 12.56 -7.77 -1.73
C LYS A 36 12.13 -6.48 -1.04
N ILE A 37 12.55 -6.31 0.21
CA ILE A 37 12.16 -5.19 1.06
C ILE A 37 12.95 -3.96 0.66
N VAL A 38 12.24 -2.85 0.48
CA VAL A 38 12.79 -1.54 0.08
C VAL A 38 12.69 -0.48 1.17
N PHE A 39 11.83 -0.72 2.16
CA PHE A 39 11.63 0.16 3.30
C PHE A 39 11.03 -0.61 4.48
N GLU A 40 11.38 -0.20 5.69
CA GLU A 40 10.80 -0.70 6.93
C GLU A 40 10.99 0.32 8.06
N ASP A 41 9.94 0.51 8.86
CA ASP A 41 9.99 1.22 10.13
C ASP A 41 9.17 0.47 11.20
N GLU A 42 8.83 1.13 12.29
CA GLU A 42 8.09 0.52 13.40
C GLU A 42 6.68 0.11 13.02
N ILE A 43 6.02 0.86 12.12
CA ILE A 43 4.59 0.69 11.81
C ILE A 43 4.33 0.05 10.45
N SER A 44 5.28 0.11 9.53
CA SER A 44 5.05 -0.32 8.14
C SER A 44 6.27 -0.97 7.51
N MET A 45 6.01 -1.70 6.43
CA MET A 45 7.01 -2.33 5.59
C MET A 45 6.64 -2.14 4.13
N ALA A 46 7.64 -1.96 3.26
CA ALA A 46 7.43 -1.93 1.83
C ALA A 46 8.36 -2.89 1.10
N PHE A 47 7.82 -3.58 0.11
CA PHE A 47 8.53 -4.54 -0.72
C PHE A 47 8.09 -4.47 -2.18
N LEU A 48 8.89 -5.03 -3.07
CA LEU A 48 8.57 -5.08 -4.49
C LEU A 48 7.39 -6.00 -4.76
N ASP A 49 6.46 -5.55 -5.60
CA ASP A 49 5.44 -6.44 -6.15
C ASP A 49 6.10 -7.47 -7.07
N VAL A 50 5.80 -8.75 -6.88
CA VAL A 50 6.36 -9.85 -7.70
C VAL A 50 5.74 -9.95 -9.09
N ARG A 51 4.61 -9.28 -9.32
CA ARG A 51 3.94 -9.13 -10.62
C ARG A 51 3.64 -7.66 -10.90
N PRO A 52 4.69 -6.85 -11.07
CA PRO A 52 4.56 -5.40 -11.14
C PRO A 52 3.84 -4.94 -12.42
N LEU A 53 3.15 -3.80 -12.33
CA LEU A 53 2.70 -3.06 -13.51
C LEU A 53 3.91 -2.53 -14.31
N PHE A 54 4.89 -1.98 -13.58
CA PHE A 54 6.19 -1.56 -14.11
C PHE A 54 7.28 -1.91 -13.11
N PRO A 55 8.54 -2.12 -13.56
CA PRO A 55 9.68 -2.24 -12.63
C PRO A 55 9.71 -1.08 -11.64
N GLY A 56 9.84 -1.38 -10.34
CA GLY A 56 9.75 -0.40 -9.27
C GLY A 56 8.36 -0.24 -8.64
N HIS A 57 7.38 -1.04 -9.06
CA HIS A 57 6.10 -1.15 -8.37
C HIS A 57 6.31 -1.71 -6.96
N VAL A 58 6.00 -0.91 -5.96
CA VAL A 58 6.17 -1.19 -4.54
C VAL A 58 4.81 -1.33 -3.87
N LEU A 59 4.72 -2.25 -2.91
CA LEU A 59 3.60 -2.39 -1.99
C LEU A 59 4.02 -1.92 -0.60
N LEU A 60 3.32 -0.94 -0.04
CA LEU A 60 3.46 -0.52 1.35
C LEU A 60 2.33 -1.11 2.18
N VAL A 61 2.68 -1.80 3.25
CA VAL A 61 1.73 -2.47 4.16
C VAL A 61 1.96 -2.01 5.60
N PRO A 62 0.92 -1.86 6.43
CA PRO A 62 1.10 -1.76 7.88
C PRO A 62 1.62 -3.09 8.42
N LYS A 63 2.47 -3.06 9.46
CA LYS A 63 2.98 -4.29 10.09
C LYS A 63 1.89 -5.05 10.84
N ALA A 64 0.94 -4.34 11.44
CA ALA A 64 -0.26 -4.93 12.00
C ALA A 64 -1.25 -5.30 10.89
N HIS A 65 -2.00 -6.37 11.08
CA HIS A 65 -2.98 -6.84 10.12
C HIS A 65 -4.25 -6.00 10.18
N TYR A 66 -4.46 -5.19 9.17
CA TYR A 66 -5.72 -4.49 8.91
C TYR A 66 -6.18 -4.87 7.51
N PRO A 67 -7.39 -5.43 7.33
CA PRO A 67 -7.85 -5.88 6.00
C PRO A 67 -7.95 -4.76 4.98
N THR A 68 -8.47 -3.60 5.37
CA THR A 68 -8.71 -2.47 4.47
C THR A 68 -8.27 -1.13 5.08
N LEU A 69 -8.33 -0.07 4.28
CA LEU A 69 -8.09 1.29 4.78
C LEU A 69 -9.11 1.69 5.87
N LEU A 70 -10.33 1.15 5.80
CA LEU A 70 -11.39 1.47 6.76
C LEU A 70 -11.12 0.90 8.16
N ASP A 71 -10.25 -0.12 8.24
CA ASP A 71 -9.87 -0.77 9.50
C ASP A 71 -8.62 -0.14 10.14
N LEU A 72 -7.93 0.76 9.41
CA LEU A 72 -6.70 1.39 9.91
C LEU A 72 -7.04 2.37 11.04
N PRO A 73 -6.47 2.21 12.25
CA PRO A 73 -6.66 3.15 13.35
C PRO A 73 -6.31 4.60 13.00
N ALA A 74 -7.09 5.54 13.52
CA ALA A 74 -6.97 6.95 13.17
C ALA A 74 -5.58 7.54 13.49
N ASP A 75 -4.93 7.10 14.55
CA ASP A 75 -3.58 7.50 14.95
C ASP A 75 -2.49 7.00 14.00
N LEU A 76 -2.75 5.91 13.26
CA LEU A 76 -1.83 5.37 12.25
C LEU A 76 -2.01 5.99 10.86
N ILE A 77 -3.13 6.64 10.58
CA ILE A 77 -3.41 7.23 9.25
C ILE A 77 -2.31 8.22 8.87
N GLY A 78 -2.03 9.19 9.72
CA GLY A 78 -1.00 10.22 9.45
C GLY A 78 0.39 9.61 9.19
N PRO A 79 0.94 8.84 10.11
CA PRO A 79 2.24 8.17 9.93
C PRO A 79 2.31 7.27 8.68
N PHE A 80 1.26 6.47 8.43
CA PHE A 80 1.21 5.55 7.29
C PHE A 80 1.20 6.29 5.95
N PHE A 81 0.40 7.36 5.82
CA PHE A 81 0.39 8.17 4.61
C PHE A 81 1.64 9.07 4.47
N THR A 82 2.29 9.43 5.55
CA THR A 82 3.62 10.04 5.51
C THR A 82 4.64 9.10 4.88
N ASN A 83 4.61 7.81 5.24
CA ASN A 83 5.45 6.80 4.63
C ASN A 83 5.09 6.56 3.16
N THR A 84 3.80 6.59 2.82
CA THR A 84 3.34 6.54 1.41
C THR A 84 3.96 7.66 0.58
N GLN A 85 3.94 8.90 1.08
CA GLN A 85 4.53 10.04 0.39
C GLN A 85 6.05 9.91 0.21
N LYS A 86 6.77 9.50 1.27
CA LYS A 86 8.22 9.26 1.22
C LYS A 86 8.58 8.19 0.19
N LEU A 87 7.81 7.11 0.15
CA LEU A 87 8.03 6.02 -0.80
C LEU A 87 7.69 6.41 -2.24
N ALA A 88 6.62 7.18 -2.46
CA ALA A 88 6.31 7.70 -3.79
C ALA A 88 7.48 8.52 -4.34
N ARG A 89 8.09 9.39 -3.51
CA ARG A 89 9.31 10.13 -3.88
C ARG A 89 10.48 9.19 -4.15
N LYS A 90 10.75 8.26 -3.24
CA LYS A 90 11.84 7.28 -3.41
C LYS A 90 11.70 6.45 -4.69
N VAL A 91 10.48 6.04 -5.04
CA VAL A 91 10.20 5.30 -6.29
C VAL A 91 10.43 6.18 -7.51
N GLN A 92 9.95 7.43 -7.48
CA GLN A 92 10.19 8.36 -8.60
C GLN A 92 11.68 8.60 -8.83
N ASP A 93 12.42 8.91 -7.79
CA ASP A 93 13.86 9.20 -7.87
C ASP A 93 14.65 7.95 -8.29
N GLY A 94 14.42 6.82 -7.63
CA GLY A 94 15.13 5.56 -7.88
C GLY A 94 14.89 4.97 -9.26
N MET A 95 13.68 5.15 -9.80
CA MET A 95 13.32 4.66 -11.13
C MET A 95 13.44 5.72 -12.23
N LYS A 96 13.90 6.93 -11.89
CA LYS A 96 13.95 8.08 -12.82
C LYS A 96 12.62 8.31 -13.51
N ALA A 97 11.55 8.21 -12.72
CA ALA A 97 10.17 8.36 -13.19
C ALA A 97 9.74 9.83 -13.16
N GLU A 98 8.81 10.20 -14.03
CA GLU A 98 8.27 11.56 -14.14
C GLU A 98 7.10 11.78 -13.18
N GLY A 99 6.54 10.69 -12.64
CA GLY A 99 5.42 10.70 -11.72
C GLY A 99 5.21 9.34 -11.07
N SER A 100 4.12 9.22 -10.33
CA SER A 100 3.72 7.97 -9.70
C SER A 100 2.19 7.79 -9.74
N PHE A 101 1.77 6.54 -9.70
CA PHE A 101 0.39 6.15 -9.43
C PHE A 101 0.33 5.53 -8.05
N VAL A 102 -0.51 6.08 -7.18
CA VAL A 102 -0.70 5.61 -5.80
C VAL A 102 -2.15 5.20 -5.64
N ALA A 103 -2.39 3.95 -5.25
CA ALA A 103 -3.73 3.39 -5.15
C ALA A 103 -3.88 2.36 -4.04
N ILE A 104 -5.10 2.22 -3.55
CA ILE A 104 -5.51 1.21 -2.57
C ILE A 104 -6.79 0.56 -3.11
N ASN A 105 -6.84 -0.78 -3.06
CA ASN A 105 -8.06 -1.55 -3.29
C ASN A 105 -8.62 -1.99 -1.94
N ASN A 106 -9.86 -1.60 -1.64
CA ASN A 106 -10.57 -2.10 -0.47
C ASN A 106 -11.59 -3.14 -0.91
N VAL A 107 -11.40 -4.39 -0.50
CA VAL A 107 -12.26 -5.54 -0.77
C VAL A 107 -12.27 -5.95 -2.25
N VAL A 108 -12.84 -5.12 -3.13
CA VAL A 108 -12.94 -5.40 -4.56
C VAL A 108 -11.58 -5.26 -5.22
N SER A 109 -11.15 -6.25 -5.98
CA SER A 109 -9.82 -6.34 -6.63
C SER A 109 -8.64 -6.37 -5.64
N GLN A 110 -8.90 -6.67 -4.39
CA GLN A 110 -7.90 -6.85 -3.35
C GLN A 110 -7.50 -8.33 -3.26
N ASN A 111 -6.36 -8.70 -3.85
CA ASN A 111 -5.93 -10.09 -3.90
C ASN A 111 -5.47 -10.64 -2.53
N VAL A 112 -4.94 -9.78 -1.67
CA VAL A 112 -4.55 -10.11 -0.30
C VAL A 112 -5.34 -9.21 0.65
N PRO A 113 -6.16 -9.77 1.56
CA PRO A 113 -6.97 -9.00 2.51
C PRO A 113 -6.11 -8.47 3.67
N HIS A 114 -5.15 -7.64 3.36
CA HIS A 114 -4.27 -6.88 4.21
C HIS A 114 -4.04 -5.55 3.52
N LEU A 115 -4.32 -4.46 4.17
CA LEU A 115 -4.18 -3.11 3.62
C LEU A 115 -2.82 -2.96 2.92
N HIS A 116 -2.84 -2.57 1.67
CA HIS A 116 -1.62 -2.25 0.93
C HIS A 116 -1.82 -1.10 -0.04
N VAL A 117 -0.84 -0.24 -0.07
CA VAL A 117 -0.76 0.87 -1.02
C VAL A 117 0.13 0.45 -2.17
N HIS A 118 -0.44 0.47 -3.37
CA HIS A 118 0.35 0.35 -4.61
C HIS A 118 1.03 1.68 -4.90
N ILE A 119 2.34 1.65 -5.10
CA ILE A 119 3.14 2.80 -5.51
C ILE A 119 3.87 2.41 -6.78
N VAL A 120 3.46 2.99 -7.90
CA VAL A 120 3.91 2.60 -9.24
C VAL A 120 4.62 3.78 -9.90
N PRO A 121 5.87 3.62 -10.38
CA PRO A 121 6.55 4.67 -11.12
C PRO A 121 5.88 4.88 -12.48
N ARG A 122 5.74 6.13 -12.90
CA ARG A 122 5.08 6.50 -14.15
C ARG A 122 5.97 7.36 -15.03
N LYS A 123 5.90 7.13 -16.34
CA LYS A 123 6.48 8.00 -17.36
C LYS A 123 5.40 8.40 -18.36
N ARG A 124 5.55 9.56 -18.97
CA ARG A 124 4.63 9.98 -20.03
C ARG A 124 4.67 8.95 -21.17
N LYS A 125 3.51 8.60 -21.68
CA LYS A 125 3.33 7.61 -22.75
C LYS A 125 3.79 6.18 -22.40
N ASP A 126 3.79 5.83 -21.12
CA ASP A 126 4.13 4.48 -20.64
C ASP A 126 3.05 3.41 -20.93
N GLY A 127 1.95 3.82 -21.55
CA GLY A 127 0.86 2.94 -21.93
C GLY A 127 -0.23 2.77 -20.86
N LEU A 128 0.04 3.14 -19.60
CA LEU A 128 -0.95 3.12 -18.54
C LEU A 128 -1.80 4.40 -18.60
N ARG A 129 -3.09 4.27 -18.80
CA ARG A 129 -4.01 5.40 -18.78
C ARG A 129 -4.47 5.69 -17.36
N GLY A 130 -4.71 6.96 -17.02
CA GLY A 130 -5.00 7.42 -15.67
C GLY A 130 -6.24 6.78 -15.01
N PHE A 131 -7.22 6.35 -15.83
CA PHE A 131 -8.33 5.51 -15.39
C PHE A 131 -8.51 4.37 -16.38
N PHE A 132 -8.55 3.15 -15.88
CA PHE A 132 -8.63 1.93 -16.69
C PHE A 132 -10.06 1.62 -17.14
N TRP A 133 -11.04 2.28 -16.53
CA TRP A 133 -12.46 2.06 -16.79
C TRP A 133 -13.00 3.11 -17.74
N PRO A 134 -13.96 2.74 -18.62
CA PRO A 134 -14.67 3.71 -19.39
C PRO A 134 -15.46 4.66 -18.48
N ARG A 135 -15.39 5.96 -18.79
CA ARG A 135 -16.11 7.00 -18.07
C ARG A 135 -17.41 7.31 -18.81
N ARG A 136 -18.45 7.55 -18.05
CA ARG A 136 -19.72 8.09 -18.56
C ARG A 136 -20.15 9.32 -17.75
N PRO A 137 -20.82 10.29 -18.35
CA PRO A 137 -21.44 11.37 -17.60
C PRO A 137 -22.61 10.84 -16.76
N TYR A 138 -22.89 11.52 -15.66
CA TYR A 138 -24.14 11.30 -14.93
C TYR A 138 -25.33 11.70 -15.76
N GLN A 139 -26.47 10.99 -15.57
CA GLN A 139 -27.79 11.58 -15.83
C GLN A 139 -28.14 12.48 -14.65
N GLU A 140 -28.97 13.52 -14.87
CA GLU A 140 -29.22 14.56 -13.88
C GLU A 140 -29.85 14.00 -12.59
N GLU A 141 -30.86 13.13 -12.71
CA GLU A 141 -31.52 12.49 -11.58
C GLU A 141 -30.57 11.58 -10.80
N GLU A 142 -29.68 10.85 -11.50
CA GLU A 142 -28.65 10.00 -10.89
C GLU A 142 -27.65 10.85 -10.08
N MET A 143 -27.24 11.99 -10.61
CA MET A 143 -26.30 12.90 -9.95
C MET A 143 -26.92 13.48 -8.67
N VAL A 144 -28.18 13.94 -8.73
CA VAL A 144 -28.89 14.47 -7.56
C VAL A 144 -29.01 13.40 -6.47
N ALA A 145 -29.52 12.22 -6.82
CA ALA A 145 -29.69 11.13 -5.86
C ALA A 145 -28.36 10.68 -5.23
N THR A 146 -27.29 10.63 -6.03
CA THR A 146 -25.94 10.29 -5.54
C THR A 146 -25.42 11.35 -4.59
N HIS A 147 -25.58 12.64 -4.94
CA HIS A 147 -25.17 13.74 -4.08
C HIS A 147 -25.92 13.72 -2.74
N GLU A 148 -27.23 13.55 -2.75
CA GLU A 148 -28.04 13.44 -1.52
C GLU A 148 -27.60 12.27 -0.64
N ALA A 149 -27.38 11.09 -1.24
CA ALA A 149 -26.93 9.91 -0.50
C ALA A 149 -25.57 10.10 0.19
N LEU A 150 -24.62 10.78 -0.49
CA LEU A 150 -23.26 11.01 0.04
C LEU A 150 -23.16 12.23 0.97
N SER A 151 -24.12 13.17 0.87
CA SER A 151 -24.20 14.35 1.74
C SER A 151 -24.97 14.08 3.05
N ALA A 152 -25.62 12.95 3.16
CA ALA A 152 -26.24 12.54 4.41
C ALA A 152 -25.18 12.33 5.52
N PRO A 153 -25.48 12.69 6.79
CA PRO A 153 -24.54 12.43 7.87
C PRO A 153 -24.26 10.93 7.99
N PRO A 154 -23.04 10.54 8.39
CA PRO A 154 -22.71 9.14 8.58
C PRO A 154 -23.66 8.48 9.57
N LYS A 155 -24.00 7.21 9.33
CA LYS A 155 -24.77 6.43 10.31
C LYS A 155 -23.95 6.35 11.59
N PRO A 156 -24.61 6.49 12.77
CA PRO A 156 -23.93 6.25 14.04
C PRO A 156 -23.40 4.80 14.07
N GLU A 157 -22.15 4.66 14.53
CA GLU A 157 -21.51 3.35 14.78
C GLU A 157 -22.20 2.59 15.89
#